data_93d15af9a1dc6aac2f666fd6e850a1ef
#
_entry.id   93d15af9a1dc6aac2f666fd6e850a1ef
#
_cell.length_a   1.000
_cell.length_b   1.000
_cell.length_c   1.000
_cell.angle_alpha   90.00
_cell.angle_beta   90.00
_cell.angle_gamma   90.00
#
_symmetry.space_group_name_H-M   'P 1'
#
loop_
_entity.id
_entity.type
_entity.pdbx_description
1 polymer ?
#
loop_
_entity_poly.entity_id
_entity_poly.type
_entity_poly.pdbx_seq_one_letter_code
_entity_poly.pdbx_strand_id
1 'polypeptide(L)'
;MRIETREEGGCRVVAIAGSADVESSAALREVLMGAVEGGAKCVICDLGRTDFICSDALGVLITAYLKARMRGGFVRLADPQEHLKDVLATTRLDHLFEIFADVTAAVRGCKAKKP
;
A
#
# COMPACT_ATOMS: atom_id res chain seq x y z
N MET A 1 -2.62 -11.50 10.78
CA MET A 1 -2.59 -10.16 10.16
C MET A 1 -3.82 -9.37 10.58
N ARG A 2 -3.63 -8.10 10.81
CA ARG A 2 -4.73 -7.19 11.10
C ARG A 2 -4.67 -6.02 10.13
N ILE A 3 -5.81 -5.64 9.58
CA ILE A 3 -5.91 -4.52 8.65
C ILE A 3 -6.84 -3.48 9.26
N GLU A 4 -6.35 -2.25 9.33
CA GLU A 4 -7.15 -1.12 9.79
C GLU A 4 -7.14 -0.06 8.72
N THR A 5 -8.27 0.58 8.49
CA THR A 5 -8.36 1.64 7.48
C THR A 5 -8.80 2.93 8.12
N ARG A 6 -8.29 4.04 7.61
CA ARG A 6 -8.72 5.38 8.05
C ARG A 6 -8.52 6.36 6.91
N GLU A 7 -9.13 7.51 7.04
CA GLU A 7 -8.94 8.63 6.11
C GLU A 7 -7.95 9.62 6.73
N GLU A 8 -7.00 10.05 5.95
CA GLU A 8 -6.04 11.06 6.42
C GLU A 8 -5.66 11.95 5.23
N GLY A 9 -5.96 13.24 5.36
CA GLY A 9 -5.61 14.22 4.34
C GLY A 9 -6.19 13.93 2.96
N GLY A 10 -7.36 13.33 2.91
CA GLY A 10 -8.00 12.96 1.65
C GLY A 10 -7.52 11.63 1.08
N CYS A 11 -6.63 10.94 1.78
CA CYS A 11 -6.13 9.64 1.37
C CYS A 11 -6.72 8.52 2.22
N ARG A 12 -6.93 7.36 1.62
CA ARG A 12 -7.31 6.16 2.36
C ARG A 12 -6.03 5.47 2.83
N VAL A 13 -5.85 5.39 4.15
CA VAL A 13 -4.70 4.69 4.72
C VAL A 13 -5.12 3.28 5.10
N VAL A 14 -4.39 2.31 4.60
CA VAL A 14 -4.60 0.89 4.90
C VAL A 14 -3.39 0.42 5.69
N ALA A 15 -3.55 0.27 7.00
CA ALA A 15 -2.47 -0.16 7.88
C ALA A 15 -2.52 -1.69 8.01
N ILE A 16 -1.39 -2.33 7.72
CA ILE A 16 -1.25 -3.78 7.76
C ILE A 16 -0.33 -4.14 8.91
N ALA A 17 -0.85 -4.84 9.91
CA ALA A 17 -0.07 -5.26 11.07
C ALA A 17 0.09 -6.78 11.07
N GLY A 18 1.32 -7.23 11.35
CA GLY A 18 1.65 -8.64 11.39
C GLY A 18 2.11 -9.19 10.05
N SER A 19 1.88 -10.47 9.82
CA SER A 19 2.34 -11.16 8.62
C SER A 19 1.25 -11.25 7.58
N ALA A 20 1.51 -10.68 6.39
CA ALA A 20 0.64 -10.83 5.24
C ALA A 20 1.05 -12.11 4.50
N ASP A 21 0.54 -13.23 4.99
CA ASP A 21 0.83 -14.56 4.45
C ASP A 21 -0.19 -14.96 3.38
N VAL A 22 -0.06 -16.16 2.86
CA VAL A 22 -0.95 -16.65 1.79
C VAL A 22 -2.41 -16.65 2.23
N GLU A 23 -2.68 -17.05 3.47
CA GLU A 23 -4.04 -17.11 3.98
C GLU A 23 -4.68 -15.73 4.14
N SER A 24 -3.85 -14.73 4.43
CA SER A 24 -4.31 -13.36 4.65
C SER A 24 -4.46 -12.56 3.36
N SER A 25 -3.88 -13.03 2.26
CA SER A 25 -3.82 -12.23 1.03
C SER A 25 -5.21 -11.97 0.45
N ALA A 26 -6.17 -12.86 0.64
CA ALA A 26 -7.54 -12.65 0.17
C ALA A 26 -8.21 -11.47 0.90
N ALA A 27 -8.02 -11.38 2.22
CA ALA A 27 -8.57 -10.28 3.00
C ALA A 27 -7.91 -8.94 2.59
N LEU A 28 -6.61 -8.96 2.35
CA LEU A 28 -5.90 -7.78 1.90
C LEU A 28 -6.41 -7.32 0.53
N ARG A 29 -6.63 -8.27 -0.37
CA ARG A 29 -7.20 -7.98 -1.70
C ARG A 29 -8.55 -7.29 -1.57
N GLU A 30 -9.44 -7.82 -0.73
CA GLU A 30 -10.76 -7.25 -0.54
C GLU A 30 -10.69 -5.79 -0.08
N VAL A 31 -9.85 -5.51 0.90
CA VAL A 31 -9.72 -4.15 1.44
C VAL A 31 -9.15 -3.20 0.39
N LEU A 32 -8.07 -3.59 -0.29
CA LEU A 32 -7.42 -2.73 -1.26
C LEU A 32 -8.27 -2.52 -2.51
N MET A 33 -8.88 -3.58 -3.03
CA MET A 33 -9.76 -3.44 -4.20
C MET A 33 -11.00 -2.63 -3.85
N GLY A 34 -11.54 -2.81 -2.65
CA GLY A 34 -12.68 -2.02 -2.18
C GLY A 34 -12.35 -0.53 -2.13
N ALA A 35 -11.16 -0.18 -1.67
CA ALA A 35 -10.73 1.22 -1.63
C ALA A 35 -10.56 1.79 -3.04
N VAL A 36 -9.88 1.08 -3.91
CA VAL A 36 -9.62 1.54 -5.28
C VAL A 36 -10.91 1.63 -6.09
N GLU A 37 -11.71 0.58 -6.08
CA GLU A 37 -12.96 0.53 -6.83
C GLU A 37 -14.02 1.44 -6.23
N GLY A 38 -13.90 1.74 -4.94
CA GLY A 38 -14.78 2.69 -4.27
C GLY A 38 -14.47 4.15 -4.59
N GLY A 39 -13.44 4.41 -5.39
CA GLY A 39 -13.13 5.75 -5.85
C GLY A 39 -12.05 6.49 -5.10
N ALA A 40 -11.34 5.82 -4.19
CA ALA A 40 -10.23 6.46 -3.48
C ALA A 40 -9.13 6.80 -4.50
N LYS A 41 -8.78 8.07 -4.59
CA LYS A 41 -7.72 8.51 -5.52
C LYS A 41 -6.33 8.33 -4.95
N CYS A 42 -6.20 8.33 -3.62
CA CYS A 42 -4.93 8.12 -2.96
C CYS A 42 -5.11 7.03 -1.92
N VAL A 43 -4.39 5.92 -2.10
CA VAL A 43 -4.36 4.82 -1.14
C VAL A 43 -2.94 4.68 -0.66
N ILE A 44 -2.76 4.66 0.65
CA ILE A 44 -1.45 4.51 1.28
C ILE A 44 -1.46 3.24 2.10
N CYS A 45 -0.55 2.32 1.79
CA CYS A 45 -0.35 1.11 2.58
C CYS A 45 0.71 1.42 3.64
N ASP A 46 0.29 1.44 4.89
CA ASP A 46 1.19 1.68 6.02
C ASP A 46 1.78 0.34 6.44
N LEU A 47 3.07 0.18 6.22
CA LEU A 47 3.81 -1.06 6.49
C LEU A 47 4.62 -0.99 7.80
N GLY A 48 4.38 0.03 8.62
CA GLY A 48 5.16 0.25 9.84
C GLY A 48 5.11 -0.89 10.83
N ARG A 49 4.02 -1.66 10.84
CA ARG A 49 3.86 -2.83 11.71
C ARG A 49 3.75 -4.13 10.95
N THR A 50 4.13 -4.11 9.68
CA THR A 50 4.11 -5.32 8.84
C THR A 50 5.41 -6.07 9.04
N ASP A 51 5.31 -7.32 9.49
CA ASP A 51 6.48 -8.16 9.76
C ASP A 51 6.94 -8.91 8.52
N PHE A 52 6.02 -9.32 7.68
CA PHE A 52 6.31 -10.16 6.52
C PHE A 52 5.23 -9.98 5.46
N ILE A 53 5.64 -10.05 4.21
CA ILE A 53 4.72 -10.01 3.06
C ILE A 53 5.10 -11.15 2.12
N CYS A 54 4.19 -12.10 1.92
CA CYS A 54 4.44 -13.19 0.97
C CYS A 54 4.24 -12.72 -0.47
N SER A 55 4.63 -13.57 -1.42
CA SER A 55 4.52 -13.24 -2.84
C SER A 55 3.08 -13.00 -3.28
N ASP A 56 2.13 -13.74 -2.74
CA ASP A 56 0.71 -13.52 -3.06
C ASP A 56 0.25 -12.14 -2.62
N ALA A 57 0.65 -11.72 -1.41
CA ALA A 57 0.31 -10.40 -0.91
C ALA A 57 1.01 -9.29 -1.69
N LEU A 58 2.26 -9.50 -2.12
CA LEU A 58 2.93 -8.57 -3.01
C LEU A 58 2.16 -8.43 -4.33
N GLY A 59 1.68 -9.54 -4.86
CA GLY A 59 0.84 -9.53 -6.06
C GLY A 59 -0.44 -8.72 -5.88
N VAL A 60 -1.04 -8.77 -4.70
CA VAL A 60 -2.21 -7.97 -4.37
C VAL A 60 -1.87 -6.47 -4.41
N LEU A 61 -0.73 -6.09 -3.83
CA LEU A 61 -0.28 -4.70 -3.85
C LEU A 61 -0.07 -4.21 -5.29
N ILE A 62 0.55 -5.03 -6.12
CA ILE A 62 0.80 -4.68 -7.52
C ILE A 62 -0.52 -4.52 -8.28
N THR A 63 -1.46 -5.44 -8.08
CA THR A 63 -2.76 -5.38 -8.74
C THR A 63 -3.52 -4.11 -8.33
N ALA A 64 -3.49 -3.78 -7.04
CA ALA A 64 -4.12 -2.56 -6.54
C ALA A 64 -3.49 -1.31 -7.16
N TYR A 65 -2.17 -1.29 -7.25
CA TYR A 65 -1.43 -0.19 -7.87
C TYR A 65 -1.85 0.02 -9.32
N LEU A 66 -1.89 -1.06 -10.11
CA LEU A 66 -2.26 -0.97 -11.52
C LEU A 66 -3.70 -0.51 -11.70
N LYS A 67 -4.62 -1.05 -10.90
CA LYS A 67 -6.02 -0.64 -10.97
C LYS A 67 -6.22 0.82 -10.57
N ALA A 68 -5.50 1.27 -9.55
CA ALA A 68 -5.57 2.66 -9.13
C ALA A 68 -5.08 3.58 -10.25
N ARG A 69 -3.96 3.22 -10.90
CA ARG A 69 -3.43 3.98 -12.03
C ARG A 69 -4.44 4.09 -13.16
N MET A 70 -5.11 3.01 -13.47
CA MET A 70 -6.13 2.99 -14.54
C MET A 70 -7.31 3.90 -14.21
N ARG A 71 -7.55 4.17 -12.94
CA ARG A 71 -8.65 5.02 -12.48
C ARG A 71 -8.18 6.45 -12.15
N GLY A 72 -6.94 6.78 -12.49
CA GLY A 72 -6.38 8.10 -12.24
C GLY A 72 -5.95 8.35 -10.80
N GLY A 73 -5.74 7.28 -10.04
CA GLY A 73 -5.34 7.37 -8.64
C GLY A 73 -3.96 6.78 -8.39
N PHE A 74 -3.63 6.63 -7.11
CA PHE A 74 -2.31 6.16 -6.68
C PHE A 74 -2.43 5.17 -5.54
N VAL A 75 -1.51 4.20 -5.51
CA VAL A 75 -1.25 3.37 -4.33
C VAL A 75 0.21 3.61 -3.96
N ARG A 76 0.45 4.04 -2.74
CA ARG A 76 1.79 4.33 -2.22
C ARG A 76 2.06 3.51 -0.98
N LEU A 77 3.35 3.32 -0.67
CA LEU A 77 3.77 2.58 0.51
C LEU A 77 4.41 3.54 1.51
N ALA A 78 4.21 3.29 2.79
CA ALA A 78 4.75 4.13 3.84
C ALA A 78 5.38 3.29 4.94
N ASP A 79 6.50 3.75 5.47
CA ASP A 79 7.16 3.24 6.66
C ASP A 79 7.52 1.74 6.62
N PRO A 80 8.03 1.19 5.51
CA PRO A 80 8.44 -0.21 5.52
C PRO A 80 9.63 -0.41 6.45
N GLN A 81 9.59 -1.50 7.22
CA GLN A 81 10.74 -1.90 8.04
C GLN A 81 11.92 -2.28 7.13
N GLU A 82 13.14 -2.28 7.69
CA GLU A 82 14.35 -2.49 6.88
C GLU A 82 14.31 -3.77 6.06
N HIS A 83 13.88 -4.88 6.66
CA HIS A 83 13.84 -6.15 5.92
C HIS A 83 12.81 -6.11 4.78
N LEU A 84 11.74 -5.33 4.92
CA LEU A 84 10.77 -5.16 3.83
C LEU A 84 11.33 -4.25 2.73
N LYS A 85 12.11 -3.24 3.10
CA LYS A 85 12.82 -2.43 2.11
C LYS A 85 13.72 -3.30 1.26
N ASP A 86 14.42 -4.25 1.88
CA ASP A 86 15.28 -5.19 1.17
C ASP A 86 14.48 -6.06 0.21
N VAL A 87 13.32 -6.55 0.63
CA VAL A 87 12.43 -7.33 -0.23
C VAL A 87 11.96 -6.49 -1.42
N LEU A 88 11.54 -5.26 -1.16
CA LEU A 88 11.08 -4.36 -2.21
C LEU A 88 12.18 -4.05 -3.21
N ALA A 89 13.41 -3.85 -2.73
CA ALA A 89 14.56 -3.59 -3.60
C ALA A 89 14.92 -4.82 -4.43
N THR A 90 14.97 -6.00 -3.80
CA THR A 90 15.31 -7.24 -4.49
C THR A 90 14.31 -7.59 -5.58
N THR A 91 13.03 -7.31 -5.34
CA THR A 91 11.96 -7.57 -6.31
C THR A 91 11.73 -6.42 -7.27
N ARG A 92 12.50 -5.35 -7.15
CA ARG A 92 12.38 -4.11 -7.93
C ARG A 92 11.03 -3.40 -7.77
N LEU A 93 10.31 -3.69 -6.73
CA LEU A 93 9.05 -3.01 -6.44
C LEU A 93 9.26 -1.59 -5.94
N ASP A 94 10.47 -1.27 -5.46
CA ASP A 94 10.84 0.09 -5.12
C ASP A 94 10.95 1.01 -6.35
N HIS A 95 11.03 0.43 -7.54
CA HIS A 95 10.94 1.19 -8.80
C HIS A 95 9.50 1.39 -9.26
N LEU A 96 8.60 0.54 -8.81
CA LEU A 96 7.19 0.63 -9.16
C LEU A 96 6.43 1.55 -8.20
N PHE A 97 6.60 1.32 -6.89
CA PHE A 97 5.90 2.08 -5.87
C PHE A 97 6.72 3.27 -5.40
N GLU A 98 6.06 4.39 -5.12
CA GLU A 98 6.67 5.44 -4.34
C GLU A 98 6.61 5.03 -2.88
N ILE A 99 7.75 5.07 -2.21
CA ILE A 99 7.90 4.63 -0.83
C ILE A 99 8.30 5.82 0.02
N PHE A 100 7.55 6.07 1.07
CA PHE A 100 7.74 7.22 1.94
C PHE A 100 8.17 6.77 3.33
N ALA A 101 8.87 7.65 4.05
CA ALA A 101 9.38 7.35 5.37
C ALA A 101 8.24 7.11 6.39
N ASP A 102 7.11 7.78 6.21
CA ASP A 102 5.95 7.62 7.09
C ASP A 102 4.68 8.01 6.34
N VAL A 103 3.54 7.79 7.00
CA VAL A 103 2.22 8.08 6.41
C VAL A 103 2.06 9.57 6.12
N THR A 104 2.53 10.43 7.00
CA THR A 104 2.42 11.88 6.81
C THR A 104 3.13 12.32 5.53
N ALA A 105 4.33 11.82 5.31
CA ALA A 105 5.08 12.12 4.08
C ALA A 105 4.35 11.60 2.84
N ALA A 106 3.76 10.40 2.93
CA ALA A 106 3.00 9.82 1.82
C ALA A 106 1.76 10.65 1.49
N VAL A 107 1.06 11.13 2.50
CA VAL A 107 -0.12 12.00 2.31
C VAL A 107 0.29 13.30 1.64
N ARG A 108 1.39 13.91 2.08
CA ARG A 108 1.91 15.14 1.47
C ARG A 108 2.31 14.92 0.01
N GLY A 109 2.92 13.77 -0.27
CA GLY A 109 3.29 13.40 -1.63
C GLY A 109 2.08 13.31 -2.56
N CYS A 110 0.97 12.78 -2.08
CA CYS A 110 -0.28 12.73 -2.85
C CYS A 110 -0.81 14.13 -3.16
N LYS A 111 -0.73 15.05 -2.20
CA LYS A 111 -1.19 16.42 -2.40
C LYS A 111 -0.30 17.21 -3.34
N ALA A 112 1.01 16.95 -3.30
CA ALA A 112 1.97 17.65 -4.14
C ALA A 112 1.88 17.22 -5.59
N LYS A 113 1.49 15.97 -5.83
CA LYS A 113 1.35 15.41 -7.17
C LYS A 113 -0.08 15.48 -7.63
N LYS A 114 -0.48 16.63 -8.09
CA LYS A 114 -1.80 16.77 -8.71
C LYS A 114 -1.76 16.11 -10.08
N PRO A 115 -2.78 15.34 -10.42
CA PRO A 115 -2.86 14.75 -11.75
C PRO A 115 -2.99 15.82 -12.84
#